data_03e67618ca231c0a7870e6433b7ec342
#
_entry.id   03e67618ca231c0a7870e6433b7ec342
#
_cell.length_a   1.000
_cell.length_b   1.000
_cell.length_c   1.000
_cell.angle_alpha   90.00
_cell.angle_beta   90.00
_cell.angle_gamma   90.00
#
_symmetry.space_group_name_H-M   'P 1'
#
loop_
_entity.id
_entity.type
_entity.pdbx_description
1 polymer ?
#
loop_
_entity_poly.entity_id
_entity_poly.type
_entity_poly.pdbx_seq_one_letter_code
_entity_poly.pdbx_strand_id
1 'polypeptide(L)'
;MACRSIVGEIFSSFVRAIFRGIAYTISLVFMIVPQKDRVRVIVYRDDGKILLVRGRFSRQKWALPGGGVKHNESYEQAAVREVLEEIGLKIHNLRYLGEANSHESYAKFSVRVFAAHASDYDIKCNFEIMEARWLNKGYLPEEYYALYINKHQ
;
A
#
# COMPACT_ATOMS: atom_id res chain seq x y z
N MET A 1 26.61 -38.27 -19.14
CA MET A 1 25.26 -38.01 -19.72
C MET A 1 24.26 -38.12 -18.57
N ALA A 2 23.75 -37.01 -18.11
CA ALA A 2 22.75 -37.00 -17.04
C ALA A 2 21.34 -37.13 -17.66
N CYS A 3 20.65 -38.22 -17.35
CA CYS A 3 19.27 -38.45 -17.75
C CYS A 3 18.37 -37.45 -17.02
N ARG A 4 17.99 -36.36 -17.69
CA ARG A 4 16.95 -35.46 -17.18
C ARG A 4 15.59 -36.15 -17.33
N SER A 5 14.92 -36.41 -16.21
CA SER A 5 13.62 -37.04 -16.20
C SER A 5 12.60 -36.13 -16.88
N ILE A 6 12.12 -36.53 -18.04
CA ILE A 6 11.03 -35.87 -18.81
C ILE A 6 9.79 -35.64 -17.91
N VAL A 7 9.54 -36.57 -16.97
CA VAL A 7 8.44 -36.50 -15.99
C VAL A 7 8.56 -35.26 -15.09
N GLY A 8 9.78 -34.90 -14.65
CA GLY A 8 10.01 -33.71 -13.82
C GLY A 8 9.76 -32.39 -14.58
N GLU A 9 10.07 -32.34 -15.87
CA GLU A 9 9.81 -31.14 -16.69
C GLU A 9 8.33 -30.96 -16.99
N ILE A 10 7.61 -32.04 -17.29
CA ILE A 10 6.16 -32.01 -17.51
C ILE A 10 5.44 -31.61 -16.22
N PHE A 11 5.81 -32.17 -15.07
CA PHE A 11 5.22 -31.83 -13.79
C PHE A 11 5.45 -30.36 -13.43
N SER A 12 6.68 -29.85 -13.62
CA SER A 12 6.99 -28.44 -13.34
C SER A 12 6.28 -27.48 -14.31
N SER A 13 6.05 -27.89 -15.54
CA SER A 13 5.31 -27.12 -16.54
C SER A 13 3.81 -27.06 -16.19
N PHE A 14 3.25 -28.19 -15.75
CA PHE A 14 1.85 -28.30 -15.33
C PHE A 14 1.56 -27.46 -14.09
N VAL A 15 2.44 -27.51 -13.08
CA VAL A 15 2.35 -26.69 -11.89
C VAL A 15 2.44 -25.19 -12.23
N ARG A 16 3.36 -24.80 -13.11
CA ARG A 16 3.44 -23.39 -13.56
C ARG A 16 2.18 -22.96 -14.32
N ALA A 17 1.59 -23.82 -15.13
CA ALA A 17 0.35 -23.52 -15.86
C ALA A 17 -0.83 -23.31 -14.91
N ILE A 18 -0.94 -24.14 -13.85
CA ILE A 18 -1.96 -23.98 -12.80
C ILE A 18 -1.76 -22.65 -12.06
N PHE A 19 -0.54 -22.32 -11.62
CA PHE A 19 -0.26 -21.05 -10.95
C PHE A 19 -0.56 -19.84 -11.86
N ARG A 20 -0.25 -19.92 -13.15
CA ARG A 20 -0.60 -18.87 -14.12
C ARG A 20 -2.11 -18.75 -14.30
N GLY A 21 -2.84 -19.87 -14.36
CA GLY A 21 -4.31 -19.90 -14.42
C GLY A 21 -4.95 -19.27 -13.18
N ILE A 22 -4.46 -19.64 -11.98
CA ILE A 22 -4.93 -19.06 -10.72
C ILE A 22 -4.60 -17.55 -10.66
N ALA A 23 -3.40 -17.15 -11.03
CA ALA A 23 -3.03 -15.73 -11.08
C ALA A 23 -3.89 -14.94 -12.07
N TYR A 24 -4.23 -15.54 -13.22
CA TYR A 24 -5.10 -14.92 -14.22
C TYR A 24 -6.54 -14.78 -13.73
N THR A 25 -7.09 -15.81 -13.07
CA THR A 25 -8.44 -15.74 -12.48
C THR A 25 -8.52 -14.74 -11.33
N ILE A 26 -7.49 -14.69 -10.48
CA ILE A 26 -7.38 -13.66 -9.44
C ILE A 26 -7.32 -12.27 -10.06
N SER A 27 -6.54 -12.07 -11.12
CA SER A 27 -6.43 -10.80 -11.83
C SER A 27 -7.76 -10.38 -12.46
N LEU A 28 -8.51 -11.31 -13.05
CA LEU A 28 -9.86 -11.07 -13.59
C LEU A 28 -10.86 -10.69 -12.49
N VAL A 29 -10.82 -11.36 -11.35
CA VAL A 29 -11.65 -11.02 -10.18
C VAL A 29 -11.34 -9.61 -9.68
N PHE A 30 -10.06 -9.24 -9.60
CA PHE A 30 -9.66 -7.87 -9.25
C PHE A 30 -10.08 -6.82 -10.27
N MET A 31 -10.25 -7.18 -11.54
CA MET A 31 -10.72 -6.29 -12.60
C MET A 31 -12.23 -6.01 -12.54
N ILE A 32 -13.00 -6.95 -11.98
CA ILE A 32 -14.47 -6.88 -11.88
C ILE A 32 -14.92 -6.29 -10.54
N VAL A 33 -14.07 -6.32 -9.51
CA VAL A 33 -14.38 -5.70 -8.20
C VAL A 33 -14.42 -4.18 -8.36
N PRO A 34 -15.55 -3.52 -8.06
CA PRO A 34 -15.64 -2.06 -8.10
C PRO A 34 -14.48 -1.47 -7.30
N GLN A 35 -13.82 -0.50 -7.90
CA GLN A 35 -12.68 0.14 -7.24
C GLN A 35 -13.16 0.79 -5.96
N LYS A 36 -12.81 0.20 -4.82
CA LYS A 36 -13.15 0.71 -3.50
C LYS A 36 -12.42 2.02 -3.29
N ASP A 37 -13.12 2.95 -2.65
CA ASP A 37 -12.50 4.16 -2.10
C ASP A 37 -11.25 3.79 -1.32
N ARG A 38 -10.21 4.60 -1.45
CA ARG A 38 -8.92 4.36 -0.81
C ARG A 38 -8.52 5.51 0.07
N VAL A 39 -7.73 5.20 1.08
CA VAL A 39 -7.07 6.16 1.96
C VAL A 39 -5.56 6.01 1.90
N ARG A 40 -4.86 7.13 2.10
CA ARG A 40 -3.41 7.16 2.33
C ARG A 40 -3.12 8.07 3.51
N VAL A 41 -2.12 7.73 4.29
CA VAL A 41 -1.79 8.48 5.51
C VAL A 41 -0.34 8.93 5.47
N ILE A 42 -0.12 10.24 5.57
CA ILE A 42 1.20 10.80 5.86
C ILE A 42 1.40 10.68 7.38
N VAL A 43 2.14 9.69 7.81
CA VAL A 43 2.44 9.48 9.23
C VAL A 43 3.74 10.20 9.56
N TYR A 44 3.68 11.15 10.50
CA TYR A 44 4.80 11.92 10.97
C TYR A 44 5.44 11.32 12.21
N ARG A 45 6.76 11.47 12.27
CA ARG A 45 7.56 11.31 13.47
C ARG A 45 7.94 12.68 14.02
N ASP A 46 8.27 12.79 15.33
CA ASP A 46 8.56 14.06 16.00
C ASP A 46 9.79 14.78 15.42
N ASP A 47 10.73 14.05 14.80
CA ASP A 47 11.88 14.64 14.11
C ASP A 47 11.57 15.13 12.67
N GLY A 48 10.29 15.18 12.29
CA GLY A 48 9.82 15.67 10.99
C GLY A 48 9.97 14.68 9.84
N LYS A 49 10.38 13.43 10.10
CA LYS A 49 10.37 12.36 9.09
C LYS A 49 8.97 11.83 8.88
N ILE A 50 8.75 11.29 7.70
CA ILE A 50 7.51 10.63 7.29
C ILE A 50 7.73 9.14 7.10
N LEU A 51 6.69 8.36 7.35
CA LEU A 51 6.73 6.92 7.10
C LEU A 51 6.37 6.63 5.66
N LEU A 52 7.25 5.91 4.99
CA LEU A 52 6.96 5.32 3.69
C LEU A 52 7.09 3.80 3.76
N VAL A 53 6.26 3.13 2.98
CA VAL A 53 6.18 1.68 2.90
C VAL A 53 6.47 1.20 1.48
N ARG A 54 6.92 -0.03 1.35
CA ARG A 54 7.13 -0.72 0.10
C ARG A 54 6.40 -2.05 0.14
N GLY A 55 5.31 -2.14 -0.62
CA GLY A 55 4.48 -3.34 -0.68
C GLY A 55 5.17 -4.48 -1.40
N ARG A 56 4.94 -5.71 -0.94
CA ARG A 56 5.47 -6.95 -1.54
C ARG A 56 5.03 -7.15 -2.98
N PHE A 57 3.81 -6.74 -3.29
CA PHE A 57 3.19 -6.90 -4.61
C PHE A 57 3.20 -5.61 -5.43
N SER A 58 3.67 -4.50 -4.86
CA SER A 58 3.88 -3.24 -5.57
C SER A 58 5.18 -3.32 -6.39
N ARG A 59 5.28 -2.50 -7.45
CA ARG A 59 6.48 -2.41 -8.29
C ARG A 59 7.70 -1.82 -7.55
N GLN A 60 7.92 -2.19 -6.30
CA GLN A 60 9.01 -1.74 -5.42
C GLN A 60 9.11 -0.22 -5.24
N LYS A 61 8.04 0.52 -5.51
CA LYS A 61 7.98 1.95 -5.26
C LYS A 61 7.66 2.22 -3.80
N TRP A 62 8.23 3.28 -3.27
CA TRP A 62 7.84 3.83 -1.99
C TRP A 62 6.45 4.47 -2.10
N ALA A 63 5.60 4.21 -1.15
CA ALA A 63 4.24 4.72 -1.08
C ALA A 63 3.89 5.13 0.36
N LEU A 64 2.82 5.89 0.51
CA LEU A 64 2.21 6.12 1.81
C LEU A 64 1.48 4.86 2.29
N PRO A 65 1.49 4.56 3.60
CA PRO A 65 0.65 3.50 4.16
C PRO A 65 -0.83 3.81 3.94
N GLY A 66 -1.64 2.75 3.80
CA GLY A 66 -3.08 2.86 3.60
C GLY A 66 -3.60 1.93 2.52
N GLY A 67 -4.90 1.76 2.46
CA GLY A 67 -5.57 0.78 1.59
C GLY A 67 -7.02 1.10 1.30
N GLY A 68 -7.82 0.06 1.10
CA GLY A 68 -9.23 0.17 0.75
C GLY A 68 -10.14 0.42 1.95
N VAL A 69 -11.19 1.21 1.77
CA VAL A 69 -12.24 1.41 2.77
C VAL A 69 -13.18 0.21 2.78
N LYS A 70 -13.45 -0.37 3.96
CA LYS A 70 -14.37 -1.50 4.12
C LYS A 70 -15.83 -1.03 4.11
N HIS A 71 -16.76 -1.95 3.88
CA HIS A 71 -18.19 -1.64 3.99
C HIS A 71 -18.53 -1.19 5.41
N ASN A 72 -19.31 -0.13 5.52
CA ASN A 72 -19.70 0.51 6.79
C ASN A 72 -18.53 1.07 7.63
N GLU A 73 -17.39 1.37 7.00
CA GLU A 73 -16.23 2.00 7.62
C GLU A 73 -16.12 3.47 7.16
N SER A 74 -15.83 4.39 8.08
CA SER A 74 -15.49 5.76 7.69
C SER A 74 -14.06 5.82 7.13
N TYR A 75 -13.74 6.87 6.39
CA TYR A 75 -12.40 7.06 5.86
C TYR A 75 -11.35 7.24 6.98
N GLU A 76 -11.73 7.87 8.07
CA GLU A 76 -10.89 8.04 9.26
C GLU A 76 -10.61 6.68 9.94
N GLN A 77 -11.64 5.85 10.07
CA GLN A 77 -11.49 4.49 10.60
C GLN A 77 -10.59 3.64 9.71
N ALA A 78 -10.79 3.72 8.38
CA ALA A 78 -9.93 3.03 7.42
C ALA A 78 -8.47 3.49 7.53
N ALA A 79 -8.22 4.79 7.66
CA ALA A 79 -6.88 5.33 7.79
C ALA A 79 -6.16 4.81 9.04
N VAL A 80 -6.84 4.79 10.19
CA VAL A 80 -6.27 4.26 11.45
C VAL A 80 -6.03 2.77 11.36
N ARG A 81 -7.01 2.01 10.84
CA ARG A 81 -6.93 0.54 10.69
C ARG A 81 -5.79 0.14 9.75
N GLU A 82 -5.67 0.76 8.57
CA GLU A 82 -4.64 0.40 7.60
C GLU A 82 -3.23 0.63 8.16
N VAL A 83 -2.98 1.76 8.82
CA VAL A 83 -1.68 2.02 9.46
C VAL A 83 -1.38 0.97 10.52
N LEU A 84 -2.37 0.59 11.33
CA LEU A 84 -2.20 -0.43 12.36
C LEU A 84 -1.99 -1.83 11.74
N GLU A 85 -2.78 -2.21 10.72
CA GLU A 85 -2.70 -3.51 10.06
C GLU A 85 -1.39 -3.68 9.27
N GLU A 86 -0.94 -2.66 8.53
CA GLU A 86 0.25 -2.73 7.67
C GLU A 86 1.57 -2.68 8.45
N ILE A 87 1.66 -1.82 9.46
CA ILE A 87 2.93 -1.46 10.11
C ILE A 87 2.89 -1.48 11.64
N GLY A 88 1.76 -1.86 12.24
CA GLY A 88 1.64 -2.03 13.69
C GLY A 88 1.63 -0.75 14.51
N LEU A 89 1.65 0.43 13.88
CA LEU A 89 1.71 1.71 14.59
C LEU A 89 0.33 2.23 14.95
N LYS A 90 0.22 2.78 16.15
CA LYS A 90 -0.91 3.64 16.54
C LYS A 90 -0.63 5.08 16.13
N ILE A 91 -1.67 5.75 15.66
CA ILE A 91 -1.59 7.14 15.22
C ILE A 91 -2.60 8.01 15.98
N HIS A 92 -2.29 9.29 16.09
CA HIS A 92 -3.15 10.30 16.73
C HIS A 92 -3.15 11.60 15.91
N ASN A 93 -4.04 12.54 16.27
CA ASN A 93 -4.21 13.83 15.58
C ASN A 93 -4.46 13.65 14.07
N LEU A 94 -5.31 12.66 13.71
CA LEU A 94 -5.68 12.39 12.33
C LEU A 94 -6.40 13.61 11.74
N ARG A 95 -5.91 14.09 10.59
CA ARG A 95 -6.44 15.25 9.89
C ARG A 95 -6.57 14.97 8.41
N TYR A 96 -7.73 15.22 7.83
CA TYR A 96 -7.94 15.15 6.39
C TYR A 96 -7.20 16.28 5.66
N LEU A 97 -6.44 15.93 4.62
CA LEU A 97 -5.67 16.86 3.81
C LEU A 97 -6.36 17.20 2.48
N GLY A 98 -7.04 16.25 1.87
CA GLY A 98 -7.67 16.40 0.56
C GLY A 98 -7.66 15.11 -0.22
N GLU A 99 -7.98 15.21 -1.51
CA GLU A 99 -7.96 14.08 -2.43
C GLU A 99 -6.79 14.20 -3.40
N ALA A 100 -6.15 13.07 -3.69
CA ALA A 100 -5.13 12.94 -4.72
C ALA A 100 -5.60 11.96 -5.79
N ASN A 101 -5.19 12.20 -7.04
CA ASN A 101 -5.37 11.23 -8.11
C ASN A 101 -4.20 10.24 -8.06
N SER A 102 -4.48 9.00 -7.69
CA SER A 102 -3.46 7.97 -7.74
C SER A 102 -3.31 7.43 -9.16
N HIS A 103 -2.09 7.40 -9.65
CA HIS A 103 -1.70 6.70 -10.87
C HIS A 103 -1.21 5.27 -10.59
N GLU A 104 -1.57 4.71 -9.45
CA GLU A 104 -1.27 3.34 -9.12
C GLU A 104 -2.13 2.41 -9.95
N SER A 105 -1.51 1.75 -10.94
CA SER A 105 -2.18 0.83 -11.85
C SER A 105 -3.06 1.49 -12.94
N TYR A 106 -3.60 0.68 -13.83
CA TYR A 106 -4.33 1.09 -15.05
C TYR A 106 -5.66 1.84 -14.84
N ALA A 107 -6.02 2.16 -13.59
CA ALA A 107 -7.24 2.88 -13.25
C ALA A 107 -6.95 4.14 -12.42
N LYS A 108 -7.57 5.24 -12.83
CA LYS A 108 -7.58 6.49 -12.05
C LYS A 108 -8.62 6.35 -10.94
N PHE A 109 -8.21 6.42 -9.67
CA PHE A 109 -9.14 6.55 -8.55
C PHE A 109 -8.76 7.71 -7.66
N SER A 110 -9.76 8.30 -7.05
CA SER A 110 -9.57 9.29 -6.01
C SER A 110 -9.10 8.58 -4.73
N VAL A 111 -8.07 9.12 -4.13
CA VAL A 111 -7.52 8.64 -2.87
C VAL A 111 -7.64 9.75 -1.85
N ARG A 112 -8.31 9.51 -0.73
CA ARG A 112 -8.35 10.46 0.37
C ARG A 112 -7.08 10.40 1.19
N VAL A 113 -6.45 11.56 1.36
CA VAL A 113 -5.16 11.67 2.04
C VAL A 113 -5.36 12.29 3.41
N PHE A 114 -4.78 11.66 4.40
CA PHE A 114 -4.77 12.11 5.79
C PHE A 114 -3.35 12.37 6.26
N ALA A 115 -3.22 13.17 7.31
CA ALA A 115 -2.01 13.36 8.07
C ALA A 115 -2.25 12.91 9.51
N ALA A 116 -1.26 12.29 10.13
CA ALA A 116 -1.31 11.88 11.53
C ALA A 116 0.09 11.80 12.13
N HIS A 117 0.18 11.78 13.46
CA HIS A 117 1.42 11.54 14.18
C HIS A 117 1.47 10.10 14.71
N ALA A 118 2.62 9.47 14.65
CA ALA A 118 2.84 8.17 15.26
C ALA A 118 2.89 8.30 16.79
N SER A 119 2.25 7.37 17.50
CA SER A 119 2.32 7.31 18.97
C SER A 119 3.58 6.64 19.49
N ASP A 120 4.20 5.81 18.65
CA ASP A 120 5.49 5.15 18.86
C ASP A 120 6.18 4.93 17.51
N TYR A 121 7.39 4.37 17.48
CA TYR A 121 8.19 4.24 16.27
C TYR A 121 8.62 2.79 16.00
N ASP A 122 8.07 1.83 16.76
CA ASP A 122 8.37 0.40 16.60
C ASP A 122 7.57 -0.21 15.45
N ILE A 123 8.17 -0.23 14.27
CA ILE A 123 7.55 -0.70 13.03
C ILE A 123 7.47 -2.23 13.02
N LYS A 124 6.26 -2.76 12.84
CA LYS A 124 5.96 -4.20 12.69
C LYS A 124 5.21 -4.43 11.38
N CYS A 125 5.96 -4.64 10.31
CA CYS A 125 5.37 -4.89 9.00
C CYS A 125 4.57 -6.20 8.98
N ASN A 126 3.37 -6.15 8.37
CA ASN A 126 2.61 -7.36 8.05
C ASN A 126 3.17 -8.07 6.80
N PHE A 127 2.49 -9.13 6.34
CA PHE A 127 2.91 -9.89 5.16
C PHE A 127 2.87 -9.06 3.86
N GLU A 128 2.01 -8.08 3.75
CA GLU A 128 1.85 -7.27 2.53
C GLU A 128 2.97 -6.24 2.37
N ILE A 129 3.57 -5.80 3.49
CA ILE A 129 4.64 -4.81 3.52
C ILE A 129 6.00 -5.50 3.57
N MET A 130 6.79 -5.32 2.53
CA MET A 130 8.15 -5.83 2.45
C MET A 130 9.13 -4.99 3.26
N GLU A 131 8.91 -3.69 3.31
CA GLU A 131 9.80 -2.73 3.97
C GLU A 131 9.05 -1.46 4.35
N ALA A 132 9.34 -0.91 5.52
CA ALA A 132 8.87 0.40 5.95
C ALA A 132 10.03 1.20 6.54
N ARG A 133 10.10 2.50 6.22
CA ARG A 133 11.20 3.39 6.68
C ARG A 133 10.68 4.78 7.01
N TRP A 134 11.28 5.37 8.03
CA TRP A 134 11.19 6.78 8.32
C TRP A 134 12.16 7.54 7.40
N LEU A 135 11.62 8.31 6.45
CA LEU A 135 12.39 9.04 5.45
C LEU A 135 12.12 10.54 5.54
N ASN A 136 13.03 11.33 5.01
CA ASN A 136 12.81 12.77 4.90
C ASN A 136 11.64 13.07 3.97
N LYS A 137 10.93 14.16 4.21
CA LYS A 137 9.77 14.60 3.41
C LYS A 137 10.04 14.73 1.90
N GLY A 138 11.30 14.93 1.49
CA GLY A 138 11.70 14.96 0.09
C GLY A 138 11.51 13.62 -0.67
N TYR A 139 11.26 12.52 0.04
CA TYR A 139 10.93 11.22 -0.54
C TYR A 139 9.42 10.99 -0.70
N LEU A 140 8.58 11.99 -0.32
CA LEU A 140 7.13 11.91 -0.51
C LEU A 140 6.82 11.78 -2.01
N PRO A 141 5.96 10.82 -2.43
CA PRO A 141 5.54 10.71 -3.81
C PRO A 141 4.90 11.99 -4.32
N GLU A 142 5.21 12.36 -5.56
CA GLU A 142 4.88 13.66 -6.16
C GLU A 142 3.37 13.97 -6.13
N GLU A 143 2.54 12.95 -6.31
CA GLU A 143 1.08 13.07 -6.27
C GLU A 143 0.52 13.57 -4.93
N TYR A 144 1.28 13.44 -3.83
CA TYR A 144 0.88 13.91 -2.50
C TYR A 144 1.55 15.22 -2.08
N TYR A 145 2.54 15.68 -2.85
CA TYR A 145 3.37 16.82 -2.48
C TYR A 145 2.56 18.13 -2.41
N ALA A 146 1.63 18.34 -3.35
CA ALA A 146 0.76 19.51 -3.36
C ALA A 146 -0.14 19.59 -2.13
N LEU A 147 -0.69 18.46 -1.67
CA LEU A 147 -1.50 18.39 -0.46
C LEU A 147 -0.68 18.63 0.81
N TYR A 148 0.58 18.21 0.79
CA TYR A 148 1.51 18.45 1.88
C TYR A 148 1.83 19.94 2.04
N ILE A 149 2.18 20.64 0.95
CA ILE A 149 2.61 22.05 0.97
C ILE A 149 1.45 22.98 1.35
N ASN A 150 0.27 22.81 0.73
CA ASN A 150 -0.88 23.71 0.90
C ASN A 150 -1.43 23.78 2.33
N LYS A 151 -0.97 22.92 3.25
CA LYS A 151 -1.45 22.90 4.64
C LYS A 151 -0.34 23.18 5.68
N HIS A 152 0.86 23.46 5.24
CA HIS A 152 1.98 23.88 6.09
C HIS A 152 2.42 25.33 5.82
N GLN A 153 1.67 26.08 4.98
CA GLN A 153 1.64 27.53 4.94
C GLN A 153 0.48 28.04 5.80
#